data_b9e942cb64ccd7f364eb6580650fa27f
#
_entry.id   b9e942cb64ccd7f364eb6580650fa27f
#
_cell.length_a   1.000
_cell.length_b   1.000
_cell.length_c   1.000
_cell.angle_alpha   90.00
_cell.angle_beta   90.00
_cell.angle_gamma   90.00
#
_symmetry.space_group_name_H-M   'P 1'
#
loop_
_entity.id
_entity.type
_entity.pdbx_description
1 polymer ?
#
loop_
_entity_poly.entity_id
_entity_poly.type
_entity_poly.pdbx_seq_one_letter_code
_entity_poly.pdbx_strand_id
1 'polypeptide(L)'
;MNTITQTTRQMSFDDIQDKTKIRYIQILNRLDKPKTAKELAVELFDLGFTNTTERNTCAPRLSELADMGMVKAVDKKKCEYTGKKVAVYERTEKGFIALNMNHISKIN
;
A
#
# COMPACT_ATOMS: atom_id res chain seq x y z
N MET A 1 24.20 15.47 -6.35
CA MET A 1 23.04 15.80 -5.51
C MET A 1 22.59 14.63 -4.68
N ASN A 2 23.31 14.37 -3.65
CA ASN A 2 22.96 13.27 -2.77
C ASN A 2 21.62 13.44 -2.09
N THR A 3 21.27 14.69 -1.86
CA THR A 3 20.02 15.02 -1.21
C THR A 3 18.82 14.59 -2.02
N ILE A 4 18.96 14.51 -3.35
CA ILE A 4 17.84 14.10 -4.21
C ILE A 4 17.43 12.67 -3.91
N THR A 5 18.39 11.76 -3.76
CA THR A 5 18.07 10.37 -3.45
C THR A 5 17.37 10.24 -2.12
N GLN A 6 17.87 10.92 -1.11
CA GLN A 6 17.26 10.90 0.21
C GLN A 6 15.88 11.53 0.19
N THR A 7 15.74 12.61 -0.54
CA THR A 7 14.46 13.28 -0.69
C THR A 7 13.43 12.34 -1.30
N THR A 8 13.84 11.55 -2.28
CA THR A 8 12.94 10.59 -2.91
C THR A 8 12.42 9.58 -1.89
N ARG A 9 13.28 9.11 -1.01
CA ARG A 9 12.87 8.14 0.02
C ARG A 9 11.93 8.73 1.04
N GLN A 10 12.02 10.03 1.26
CA GLN A 10 11.21 10.72 2.26
C GLN A 10 10.08 11.50 1.62
N MET A 11 9.83 11.24 0.35
CA MET A 11 8.77 11.87 -0.40
C MET A 11 7.44 11.73 0.31
N SER A 12 6.70 12.81 0.38
CA SER A 12 5.36 12.77 0.95
C SER A 12 4.37 12.29 -0.11
N PHE A 13 3.14 11.96 0.32
CA PHE A 13 2.09 11.59 -0.63
C PHE A 13 1.84 12.69 -1.67
N ASP A 14 2.01 13.94 -1.30
CA ASP A 14 1.74 15.05 -2.21
C ASP A 14 2.70 15.11 -3.38
N ASP A 15 3.87 14.50 -3.22
CA ASP A 15 4.89 14.47 -4.29
C ASP A 15 4.72 13.29 -5.22
N ILE A 16 3.74 12.43 -5.00
CA ILE A 16 3.53 11.20 -5.76
C ILE A 16 2.51 11.45 -6.86
N GLN A 17 2.71 10.82 -8.02
CA GLN A 17 1.78 10.94 -9.13
C GLN A 17 0.39 10.43 -8.74
N ASP A 18 -0.64 11.07 -9.29
CA ASP A 18 -2.02 10.85 -8.88
C ASP A 18 -2.45 9.38 -8.91
N LYS A 19 -2.13 8.67 -9.99
CA LYS A 19 -2.57 7.27 -10.12
C LYS A 19 -1.94 6.39 -9.06
N THR A 20 -0.66 6.57 -8.80
CA THR A 20 0.06 5.82 -7.78
C THR A 20 -0.44 6.20 -6.40
N LYS A 21 -0.67 7.47 -6.17
CA LYS A 21 -1.20 7.97 -4.91
C LYS A 21 -2.56 7.37 -4.61
N ILE A 22 -3.43 7.32 -5.59
CA ILE A 22 -4.76 6.72 -5.43
C ILE A 22 -4.63 5.26 -5.02
N ARG A 23 -3.74 4.50 -5.68
CA ARG A 23 -3.54 3.10 -5.33
C ARG A 23 -2.98 2.94 -3.92
N TYR A 24 -2.06 3.79 -3.51
CA TYR A 24 -1.54 3.77 -2.14
C TYR A 24 -2.66 3.98 -1.13
N ILE A 25 -3.53 4.96 -1.38
CA ILE A 25 -4.64 5.24 -0.47
C ILE A 25 -5.60 4.06 -0.41
N GLN A 26 -5.90 3.46 -1.54
CA GLN A 26 -6.78 2.29 -1.59
C GLN A 26 -6.19 1.14 -0.76
N ILE A 27 -4.90 0.87 -0.90
CA ILE A 27 -4.23 -0.19 -0.16
C ILE A 27 -4.22 0.12 1.33
N LEU A 28 -3.82 1.32 1.70
CA LEU A 28 -3.75 1.71 3.10
C LEU A 28 -5.11 1.65 3.78
N ASN A 29 -6.17 2.03 3.07
CA ASN A 29 -7.52 1.94 3.61
C ASN A 29 -7.95 0.51 3.89
N ARG A 30 -7.47 -0.44 3.09
CA ARG A 30 -7.85 -1.85 3.27
C ARG A 30 -6.94 -2.57 4.26
N LEU A 31 -5.91 -1.92 4.78
CA LEU A 31 -5.00 -2.50 5.78
C LEU A 31 -5.44 -2.12 7.20
N ASP A 32 -6.73 -2.18 7.44
CA ASP A 32 -7.27 -2.07 8.80
C ASP A 32 -6.87 -3.29 9.66
N LYS A 33 -6.46 -4.36 9.02
CA LYS A 33 -5.85 -5.52 9.64
C LYS A 33 -4.80 -6.10 8.69
N PRO A 34 -3.89 -6.93 9.19
CA PRO A 34 -2.82 -7.48 8.35
C PRO A 34 -3.38 -8.31 7.18
N LYS A 35 -2.82 -8.12 6.01
CA LYS A 35 -3.24 -8.81 4.79
C LYS A 35 -2.06 -9.04 3.86
N THR A 36 -2.20 -10.03 2.98
CA THR A 36 -1.22 -10.29 1.93
C THR A 36 -1.53 -9.44 0.69
N ALA A 37 -0.57 -9.37 -0.22
CA ALA A 37 -0.77 -8.65 -1.49
C ALA A 37 -1.94 -9.25 -2.28
N LYS A 38 -2.06 -10.58 -2.28
CA LYS A 38 -3.15 -11.24 -3.01
C LYS A 38 -4.51 -10.93 -2.40
N GLU A 39 -4.58 -10.94 -1.06
CA GLU A 39 -5.83 -10.59 -0.38
C GLU A 39 -6.26 -9.18 -0.71
N LEU A 40 -5.30 -8.25 -0.71
CA LEU A 40 -5.59 -6.87 -1.10
C LEU A 40 -6.05 -6.76 -2.54
N ALA A 41 -5.39 -7.48 -3.43
CA ALA A 41 -5.76 -7.46 -4.85
C ALA A 41 -7.20 -7.95 -5.06
N VAL A 42 -7.59 -9.00 -4.36
CA VAL A 42 -8.95 -9.53 -4.43
C VAL A 42 -9.95 -8.50 -3.89
N GLU A 43 -9.63 -7.88 -2.75
CA GLU A 43 -10.52 -6.87 -2.17
C GLU A 43 -10.71 -5.68 -3.09
N LEU A 44 -9.62 -5.19 -3.68
CA LEU A 44 -9.71 -4.05 -4.59
C LEU A 44 -10.51 -4.40 -5.84
N PHE A 45 -10.40 -5.63 -6.32
CA PHE A 45 -11.21 -6.09 -7.43
C PHE A 45 -12.69 -6.13 -7.03
N ASP A 46 -13.00 -6.66 -5.86
CA ASP A 46 -14.38 -6.74 -5.38
C ASP A 46 -15.00 -5.36 -5.20
N LEU A 47 -14.17 -4.37 -4.85
CA LEU A 47 -14.64 -2.99 -4.69
C LEU A 47 -14.74 -2.23 -6.01
N GLY A 48 -14.31 -2.85 -7.11
CA GLY A 48 -14.38 -2.23 -8.41
C GLY A 48 -13.22 -1.30 -8.75
N PHE A 49 -12.16 -1.29 -7.95
CA PHE A 49 -11.01 -0.42 -8.18
C PHE A 49 -10.03 -0.98 -9.21
N THR A 50 -10.07 -2.29 -9.46
CA THR A 50 -9.19 -2.93 -10.43
C THR A 50 -10.00 -3.90 -11.27
N ASN A 51 -9.45 -4.30 -12.41
CA ASN A 51 -10.09 -5.26 -13.29
C ASN A 51 -9.45 -6.65 -13.21
N THR A 52 -8.65 -6.90 -12.18
CA THR A 52 -7.95 -8.18 -12.00
C THR A 52 -7.70 -8.44 -10.53
N THR A 53 -7.56 -9.72 -10.19
CA THR A 53 -7.20 -10.13 -8.83
C THR A 53 -5.72 -10.48 -8.73
N GLU A 54 -4.91 -10.16 -9.74
CA GLU A 54 -3.48 -10.46 -9.75
C GLU A 54 -2.77 -9.74 -8.62
N ARG A 55 -1.91 -10.48 -7.89
CA ARG A 55 -1.17 -9.87 -6.77
C ARG A 55 -0.28 -8.71 -7.24
N ASN A 56 0.12 -8.73 -8.50
CA ASN A 56 0.97 -7.66 -9.05
C ASN A 56 0.29 -6.31 -9.06
N THR A 57 -1.02 -6.26 -8.87
CA THR A 57 -1.74 -5.01 -8.71
C THR A 57 -1.31 -4.28 -7.44
N CYS A 58 -1.00 -5.03 -6.38
CA CYS A 58 -0.69 -4.46 -5.08
C CYS A 58 0.77 -4.66 -4.67
N ALA A 59 1.42 -5.75 -5.09
CA ALA A 59 2.74 -6.10 -4.58
C ALA A 59 3.80 -5.00 -4.79
N PRO A 60 3.95 -4.40 -5.99
CA PRO A 60 4.92 -3.31 -6.14
C PRO A 60 4.59 -2.11 -5.27
N ARG A 61 3.29 -1.82 -5.13
CA ARG A 61 2.87 -0.68 -4.31
C ARG A 61 3.16 -0.94 -2.83
N LEU A 62 2.99 -2.17 -2.37
CA LEU A 62 3.32 -2.52 -0.99
C LEU A 62 4.81 -2.38 -0.71
N SER A 63 5.66 -2.78 -1.66
CA SER A 63 7.11 -2.60 -1.52
C SER A 63 7.47 -1.13 -1.39
N GLU A 64 6.86 -0.29 -2.21
CA GLU A 64 7.10 1.15 -2.18
C GLU A 64 6.61 1.75 -0.86
N LEU A 65 5.44 1.34 -0.41
CA LEU A 65 4.91 1.82 0.87
C LEU A 65 5.79 1.37 2.04
N ALA A 66 6.35 0.17 1.96
CA ALA A 66 7.28 -0.30 2.97
C ALA A 66 8.55 0.54 2.99
N ASP A 67 9.06 0.91 1.82
CA ASP A 67 10.24 1.78 1.72
C ASP A 67 9.97 3.15 2.33
N MET A 68 8.73 3.63 2.23
CA MET A 68 8.33 4.90 2.83
C MET A 68 7.97 4.77 4.31
N GLY A 69 7.98 3.55 4.84
CA GLY A 69 7.65 3.33 6.25
C GLY A 69 6.16 3.33 6.56
N MET A 70 5.31 3.26 5.55
CA MET A 70 3.85 3.33 5.74
C MET A 70 3.20 1.96 5.94
N VAL A 71 3.89 0.90 5.53
CA VAL A 71 3.49 -0.47 5.84
C VAL A 71 4.73 -1.24 6.25
N LYS A 72 4.53 -2.39 6.88
CA LYS A 72 5.63 -3.28 7.22
C LYS A 72 5.16 -4.73 7.09
N ALA A 73 6.09 -5.62 6.75
CA ALA A 73 5.83 -7.05 6.75
C ALA A 73 5.92 -7.54 8.20
N VAL A 74 4.86 -8.15 8.69
CA VAL A 74 4.80 -8.57 10.09
C VAL A 74 4.78 -10.08 10.24
N ASP A 75 4.51 -10.81 9.16
CA ASP A 75 4.38 -12.25 9.24
C ASP A 75 4.48 -12.84 7.84
N LYS A 76 4.46 -14.16 7.77
CA LYS A 76 4.34 -14.91 6.52
C LYS A 76 3.28 -15.97 6.73
N LYS A 77 2.46 -16.19 5.72
CA LYS A 77 1.47 -17.25 5.79
C LYS A 77 1.28 -17.88 4.42
N LYS A 78 0.69 -19.06 4.41
CA LYS A 78 0.36 -19.74 3.16
C LYS A 78 -0.80 -19.03 2.51
N CYS A 79 -0.62 -18.63 1.25
CA CYS A 79 -1.66 -17.98 0.49
C CYS A 79 -2.75 -18.99 0.12
N GLU A 80 -3.99 -18.69 0.40
CA GLU A 80 -5.11 -19.57 0.11
C GLU A 80 -5.30 -19.80 -1.38
N TYR A 81 -4.89 -18.82 -2.18
CA TYR A 81 -5.10 -18.87 -3.62
C TYR A 81 -4.00 -19.61 -4.37
N THR A 82 -2.76 -19.53 -3.89
CA THR A 82 -1.60 -20.09 -4.59
C THR A 82 -0.91 -21.20 -3.83
N GLY A 83 -1.15 -21.31 -2.54
CA GLY A 83 -0.50 -22.31 -1.70
C GLY A 83 0.94 -21.99 -1.32
N LYS A 84 1.46 -20.85 -1.74
CA LYS A 84 2.83 -20.42 -1.44
C LYS A 84 2.87 -19.53 -0.22
N LYS A 85 4.00 -19.55 0.50
CA LYS A 85 4.18 -18.62 1.62
C LYS A 85 4.41 -17.23 1.08
N VAL A 86 3.69 -16.27 1.63
CA VAL A 86 3.76 -14.87 1.20
C VAL A 86 3.79 -13.96 2.42
N ALA A 87 4.34 -12.78 2.25
CA ALA A 87 4.41 -11.80 3.33
C ALA A 87 3.03 -11.27 3.67
N VAL A 88 2.81 -11.06 4.97
CA VAL A 88 1.62 -10.39 5.49
C VAL A 88 2.04 -8.99 5.87
N TYR A 89 1.33 -8.00 5.37
CA TYR A 89 1.66 -6.59 5.60
C TYR A 89 0.66 -5.96 6.55
N GLU A 90 1.15 -4.99 7.29
CA GLU A 90 0.35 -4.22 8.24
C GLU A 90 0.62 -2.75 8.02
N ARG A 91 -0.41 -1.93 8.16
CA ARG A 91 -0.29 -0.48 8.10
C ARG A 91 0.42 0.01 9.37
N THR A 92 1.41 0.89 9.20
CA THR A 92 2.10 1.49 10.34
C THR A 92 1.36 2.75 10.78
N GLU A 93 1.79 3.30 11.91
CA GLU A 93 1.25 4.58 12.36
C GLU A 93 1.49 5.67 11.32
N LYS A 94 2.67 5.67 10.70
CA LYS A 94 2.98 6.63 9.63
C LYS A 94 2.02 6.49 8.46
N GLY A 95 1.68 5.26 8.09
CA GLY A 95 0.71 5.01 7.03
C GLY A 95 -0.67 5.51 7.40
N PHE A 96 -1.09 5.30 8.63
CA PHE A 96 -2.37 5.78 9.11
C PHE A 96 -2.43 7.31 9.11
N ILE A 97 -1.38 7.96 9.57
CA ILE A 97 -1.29 9.41 9.58
C ILE A 97 -1.35 9.98 8.16
N ALA A 98 -0.58 9.38 7.24
CA ALA A 98 -0.57 9.83 5.86
C ALA A 98 -1.96 9.70 5.23
N LEU A 99 -2.65 8.61 5.52
CA LEU A 99 -4.00 8.38 5.01
C LEU A 99 -4.97 9.45 5.51
N ASN A 100 -4.91 9.76 6.80
CA ASN A 100 -5.79 10.76 7.39
C ASN A 100 -5.51 12.15 6.84
N MET A 101 -4.25 12.51 6.67
CA MET A 101 -3.89 13.80 6.11
C MET A 101 -4.39 13.94 4.68
N ASN A 102 -4.28 12.89 3.88
CA ASN A 102 -4.78 12.90 2.52
C ASN A 102 -6.28 13.03 2.48
N HIS A 103 -6.97 12.36 3.37
CA HIS A 103 -8.42 12.45 3.44
C HIS A 103 -8.85 13.87 3.76
N ILE A 104 -8.19 14.50 4.73
CA ILE A 104 -8.48 15.88 5.11
C ILE A 104 -8.23 16.82 3.95
N SER A 105 -7.12 16.62 3.23
CA SER A 105 -6.79 17.44 2.07
C SER A 105 -7.86 17.34 0.98
N LYS A 106 -8.45 16.18 0.81
CA LYS A 106 -9.49 15.98 -0.19
C LYS A 106 -10.78 16.69 0.18
N ILE A 107 -11.09 16.76 1.47
CA ILE A 107 -12.28 17.44 1.95
C ILE A 107 -12.14 18.94 1.75
N ASN A 108 -10.96 19.45 1.97
CA ASN A 108 -10.70 20.86 1.85
C ASN A 108 -10.47 21.27 0.40
#